data_e919d2337404fadf99334de11b133dcd
#
_entry.id   e919d2337404fadf99334de11b133dcd
#
_cell.length_a   1.000
_cell.length_b   1.000
_cell.length_c   1.000
_cell.angle_alpha   90.00
_cell.angle_beta   90.00
_cell.angle_gamma   90.00
#
_symmetry.space_group_name_H-M   'P 1'
#
loop_
_entity.id
_entity.type
_entity.pdbx_description
1 polymer ?
#
loop_
_entity_poly.entity_id
_entity_poly.type
_entity_poly.pdbx_seq_one_letter_code
_entity_poly.pdbx_strand_id
1 'polypeptide(L)'
;MKHLFLVNPAAGKRDATAMYQEAVAAGCKDVDYEIRVSQKPGDITAWTKEAASTGAELHIYACGGDGTLNEVVNGAAGFQNVAVTHFPGGSGNDFIKIFSDAKPFFDLAPLMNNPEETEFDLIWCNGIYGLNTCSIGLDARIAAGVAKYKRLPLVAGSGAYILSTLQNVFQKL
;
A
#
# COMPACT_ATOMS: atom_id res chain seq x y z
N MET A 1 2.43 -12.19 -19.10
CA MET A 1 2.33 -11.72 -17.70
C MET A 1 0.94 -11.14 -17.50
N LYS A 2 0.25 -11.51 -16.41
CA LYS A 2 -1.07 -10.96 -16.05
C LYS A 2 -0.90 -9.74 -15.14
N HIS A 3 -1.72 -8.70 -15.30
CA HIS A 3 -1.70 -7.51 -14.46
C HIS A 3 -2.90 -7.51 -13.50
N LEU A 4 -2.64 -7.38 -12.19
CA LEU A 4 -3.67 -7.38 -11.16
C LEU A 4 -3.64 -6.07 -10.36
N PHE A 5 -4.71 -5.30 -10.45
CA PHE A 5 -4.88 -4.04 -9.73
C PHE A 5 -5.73 -4.26 -8.48
N LEU A 6 -5.11 -4.07 -7.31
CA LEU A 6 -5.77 -4.26 -6.02
C LEU A 6 -6.06 -2.90 -5.40
N VAL A 7 -7.32 -2.50 -5.45
CA VAL A 7 -7.77 -1.16 -5.04
C VAL A 7 -8.31 -1.18 -3.62
N ASN A 8 -7.82 -0.25 -2.80
CA ASN A 8 -8.36 0.01 -1.47
C ASN A 8 -9.17 1.32 -1.48
N PRO A 9 -10.51 1.27 -1.47
CA PRO A 9 -11.35 2.46 -1.51
C PRO A 9 -11.25 3.32 -0.25
N ALA A 10 -10.79 2.75 0.87
CA ALA A 10 -10.59 3.48 2.13
C ALA A 10 -9.24 4.20 2.22
N ALA A 11 -8.38 4.10 1.19
CA ALA A 11 -7.10 4.79 1.17
C ALA A 11 -7.26 6.29 0.90
N GLY A 12 -6.46 7.10 1.60
CA GLY A 12 -6.45 8.55 1.39
C GLY A 12 -7.62 9.28 2.03
N LYS A 13 -8.02 10.41 1.43
CA LYS A 13 -9.08 11.30 1.92
C LYS A 13 -10.43 11.05 1.26
N ARG A 14 -10.45 10.44 0.09
CA ARG A 14 -11.64 10.16 -0.73
C ARG A 14 -11.46 8.80 -1.39
N ASP A 15 -12.56 8.16 -1.68
CA ASP A 15 -12.56 6.95 -2.50
C ASP A 15 -12.00 7.29 -3.90
N ALA A 16 -10.87 6.69 -4.23
CA ALA A 16 -10.16 6.88 -5.49
C ALA A 16 -10.43 5.74 -6.50
N THR A 17 -11.41 4.86 -6.22
CA THR A 17 -11.69 3.68 -7.05
C THR A 17 -11.94 4.06 -8.51
N ALA A 18 -12.80 5.06 -8.76
CA ALA A 18 -13.10 5.51 -10.12
C ALA A 18 -11.85 6.01 -10.84
N MET A 19 -11.00 6.80 -10.16
CA MET A 19 -9.74 7.29 -10.72
C MET A 19 -8.81 6.13 -11.13
N TYR A 20 -8.68 5.10 -10.29
CA TYR A 20 -7.86 3.94 -10.64
C TYR A 20 -8.45 3.16 -11.82
N GLN A 21 -9.76 2.95 -11.84
CA GLN A 21 -10.44 2.27 -12.95
C GLN A 21 -10.27 3.01 -14.28
N GLU A 22 -10.40 4.32 -14.28
CA GLU A 22 -10.17 5.16 -15.45
C GLU A 22 -8.72 5.11 -15.93
N ALA A 23 -7.75 5.20 -15.01
CA ALA A 23 -6.33 5.11 -15.34
C ALA A 23 -5.96 3.75 -15.94
N VAL A 24 -6.49 2.67 -15.37
CA VAL A 24 -6.28 1.29 -15.88
C VAL A 24 -6.92 1.12 -17.25
N ALA A 25 -8.16 1.56 -17.44
CA ALA A 25 -8.84 1.48 -18.73
C ALA A 25 -8.13 2.27 -19.83
N ALA A 26 -7.51 3.40 -19.48
CA ALA A 26 -6.73 4.20 -20.41
C ALA A 26 -5.36 3.59 -20.75
N GLY A 27 -4.67 3.01 -19.75
CA GLY A 27 -3.32 2.47 -19.87
C GLY A 27 -3.22 1.03 -20.38
N CYS A 28 -4.26 0.21 -20.16
CA CYS A 28 -4.24 -1.24 -20.39
C CYS A 28 -5.03 -1.68 -21.61
N LYS A 29 -4.97 -0.98 -22.74
CA LYS A 29 -5.83 -1.25 -23.91
C LYS A 29 -5.65 -2.62 -24.55
N ASP A 30 -4.42 -3.17 -24.50
CA ASP A 30 -4.06 -4.44 -25.16
C ASP A 30 -3.40 -5.43 -24.18
N VAL A 31 -3.70 -5.33 -22.90
CA VAL A 31 -3.07 -6.11 -21.85
C VAL A 31 -4.12 -6.89 -21.06
N ASP A 32 -3.82 -8.13 -20.70
CA ASP A 32 -4.67 -8.92 -19.80
C ASP A 32 -4.57 -8.37 -18.36
N TYR A 33 -5.66 -7.79 -17.88
CA TYR A 33 -5.71 -7.24 -16.54
C TYR A 33 -6.98 -7.58 -15.78
N GLU A 34 -6.88 -7.52 -14.47
CA GLU A 34 -7.99 -7.69 -13.54
C GLU A 34 -7.95 -6.58 -12.48
N ILE A 35 -9.11 -6.04 -12.11
CA ILE A 35 -9.24 -5.07 -11.01
C ILE A 35 -10.08 -5.71 -9.91
N ARG A 36 -9.57 -5.71 -8.66
CA ARG A 36 -10.33 -6.10 -7.46
C ARG A 36 -10.36 -4.94 -6.48
N VAL A 37 -11.55 -4.64 -5.95
CA VAL A 37 -11.77 -3.58 -4.96
C VAL A 37 -12.04 -4.20 -3.60
N SER A 38 -11.18 -3.93 -2.62
CA SER A 38 -11.28 -4.52 -1.29
C SER A 38 -12.49 -4.00 -0.52
N GLN A 39 -13.10 -4.87 0.28
CA GLN A 39 -14.24 -4.56 1.14
C GLN A 39 -13.85 -4.49 2.61
N LYS A 40 -12.77 -5.16 3.00
CA LYS A 40 -12.27 -5.23 4.37
C LYS A 40 -10.76 -5.44 4.41
N PRO A 41 -10.10 -5.11 5.53
CA PRO A 41 -8.70 -5.46 5.75
C PRO A 41 -8.44 -6.95 5.57
N GLY A 42 -7.31 -7.27 4.92
CA GLY A 42 -6.88 -8.64 4.64
C GLY A 42 -7.36 -9.20 3.29
N ASP A 43 -8.35 -8.60 2.62
CA ASP A 43 -8.80 -9.04 1.30
C ASP A 43 -7.65 -9.01 0.29
N ILE A 44 -6.88 -7.93 0.29
CA ILE A 44 -5.76 -7.71 -0.63
C ILE A 44 -4.65 -8.74 -0.41
N THR A 45 -4.31 -9.03 0.85
CA THR A 45 -3.33 -10.06 1.19
C THR A 45 -3.80 -11.45 0.69
N ALA A 46 -5.06 -11.80 0.92
CA ALA A 46 -5.62 -13.08 0.50
C ALA A 46 -5.62 -13.24 -1.03
N TRP A 47 -6.06 -12.23 -1.76
CA TRP A 47 -6.10 -12.23 -3.23
C TRP A 47 -4.71 -12.25 -3.86
N THR A 48 -3.75 -11.52 -3.27
CA THR A 48 -2.35 -11.56 -3.69
C THR A 48 -1.80 -12.97 -3.57
N LYS A 49 -1.98 -13.59 -2.41
CA LYS A 49 -1.50 -14.95 -2.15
C LYS A 49 -2.17 -15.98 -3.06
N GLU A 50 -3.49 -15.86 -3.26
CA GLU A 50 -4.24 -16.70 -4.18
C GLU A 50 -3.67 -16.62 -5.60
N ALA A 51 -3.51 -15.40 -6.14
CA ALA A 51 -2.99 -15.17 -7.48
C ALA A 51 -1.54 -15.65 -7.62
N ALA A 52 -0.66 -15.34 -6.66
CA ALA A 52 0.75 -15.73 -6.65
C ALA A 52 0.92 -17.24 -6.62
N SER A 53 0.07 -17.98 -5.90
CA SER A 53 0.15 -19.44 -5.77
C SER A 53 -0.18 -20.20 -7.06
N THR A 54 -0.69 -19.54 -8.08
CA THR A 54 -0.92 -20.15 -9.41
C THR A 54 0.39 -20.46 -10.13
N GLY A 55 1.51 -19.84 -9.74
CA GLY A 55 2.82 -19.97 -10.39
C GLY A 55 2.96 -19.23 -11.72
N ALA A 56 1.90 -18.59 -12.21
CA ALA A 56 1.96 -17.75 -13.40
C ALA A 56 2.67 -16.43 -13.10
N GLU A 57 3.39 -15.86 -14.07
CA GLU A 57 3.99 -14.53 -13.94
C GLU A 57 2.92 -13.46 -13.75
N LEU A 58 3.08 -12.68 -12.71
CA LEU A 58 2.08 -11.74 -12.22
C LEU A 58 2.71 -10.39 -11.86
N HIS A 59 2.11 -9.31 -12.33
CA HIS A 59 2.43 -7.97 -11.88
C HIS A 59 1.26 -7.40 -11.09
N ILE A 60 1.48 -7.11 -9.81
CA ILE A 60 0.44 -6.60 -8.90
C ILE A 60 0.65 -5.13 -8.64
N TYR A 61 -0.40 -4.34 -8.83
CA TYR A 61 -0.44 -2.92 -8.54
C TYR A 61 -1.21 -2.67 -7.24
N ALA A 62 -0.49 -2.20 -6.22
CA ALA A 62 -1.08 -1.78 -4.95
C ALA A 62 -1.70 -0.38 -5.09
N CYS A 63 -2.98 -0.32 -5.43
CA CYS A 63 -3.72 0.93 -5.64
C CYS A 63 -4.27 1.46 -4.32
N GLY A 64 -3.48 2.29 -3.63
CA GLY A 64 -3.82 2.81 -2.31
C GLY A 64 -2.62 3.43 -1.58
N GLY A 65 -2.64 3.42 -0.26
CA GLY A 65 -1.55 3.93 0.59
C GLY A 65 -0.59 2.84 1.05
N ASP A 66 0.27 3.21 2.01
CA ASP A 66 1.29 2.32 2.60
C ASP A 66 0.70 1.02 3.17
N GLY A 67 -0.49 1.08 3.77
CA GLY A 67 -1.20 -0.10 4.25
C GLY A 67 -1.63 -1.06 3.14
N THR A 68 -2.04 -0.51 1.99
CA THR A 68 -2.40 -1.30 0.81
C THR A 68 -1.18 -2.00 0.23
N LEU A 69 -0.07 -1.26 0.09
CA LEU A 69 1.20 -1.83 -0.33
C LEU A 69 1.69 -2.93 0.62
N ASN A 70 1.56 -2.70 1.93
CA ASN A 70 1.94 -3.70 2.94
C ASN A 70 1.09 -4.97 2.84
N GLU A 71 -0.21 -4.88 2.58
CA GLU A 71 -1.07 -6.05 2.34
C GLU A 71 -0.62 -6.84 1.10
N VAL A 72 -0.30 -6.16 -0.01
CA VAL A 72 0.23 -6.82 -1.22
C VAL A 72 1.55 -7.51 -0.92
N VAL A 73 2.50 -6.82 -0.29
CA VAL A 73 3.82 -7.39 0.08
C VAL A 73 3.66 -8.64 0.95
N ASN A 74 2.77 -8.63 1.93
CA ASN A 74 2.53 -9.79 2.79
C ASN A 74 1.87 -10.97 2.07
N GLY A 75 1.13 -10.71 1.00
CA GLY A 75 0.59 -11.76 0.14
C GLY A 75 1.60 -12.30 -0.87
N ALA A 76 2.53 -11.44 -1.34
CA ALA A 76 3.52 -11.77 -2.36
C ALA A 76 4.81 -12.37 -1.79
N ALA A 77 5.12 -12.10 -0.53
CA ALA A 77 6.38 -12.54 0.08
C ALA A 77 6.59 -14.06 -0.03
N GLY A 78 7.76 -14.46 -0.55
CA GLY A 78 8.13 -15.85 -0.79
C GLY A 78 7.75 -16.40 -2.17
N PHE A 79 7.03 -15.62 -2.99
CA PHE A 79 6.73 -15.98 -4.38
C PHE A 79 7.67 -15.24 -5.33
N GLN A 80 8.37 -15.97 -6.21
CA GLN A 80 9.32 -15.40 -7.18
C GLN A 80 8.67 -15.01 -8.51
N ASN A 81 7.43 -15.39 -8.71
CA ASN A 81 6.66 -15.10 -9.93
C ASN A 81 5.84 -13.81 -9.84
N VAL A 82 6.10 -12.95 -8.84
CA VAL A 82 5.31 -11.75 -8.58
C VAL A 82 6.20 -10.52 -8.53
N ALA A 83 5.94 -9.56 -9.41
CA ALA A 83 6.41 -8.19 -9.29
C ALA A 83 5.32 -7.32 -8.63
N VAL A 84 5.72 -6.35 -7.81
CA VAL A 84 4.80 -5.45 -7.10
C VAL A 84 5.13 -4.00 -7.40
N THR A 85 4.12 -3.24 -7.81
CA THR A 85 4.22 -1.79 -8.01
C THR A 85 3.26 -1.06 -7.07
N HIS A 86 3.73 -0.02 -6.42
CA HIS A 86 2.86 0.89 -5.68
C HIS A 86 2.25 1.92 -6.63
N PHE A 87 0.92 1.97 -6.73
CA PHE A 87 0.18 3.04 -7.41
C PHE A 87 -0.50 3.89 -6.34
N PRO A 88 0.16 4.99 -5.90
CA PRO A 88 -0.12 5.63 -4.62
C PRO A 88 -1.41 6.45 -4.62
N GLY A 89 -2.20 6.30 -3.56
CA GLY A 89 -3.43 7.07 -3.31
C GLY A 89 -3.64 7.37 -1.83
N GLY A 90 -2.67 7.01 -0.99
CA GLY A 90 -2.69 7.27 0.44
C GLY A 90 -2.24 8.67 0.83
N SER A 91 -2.27 8.95 2.13
CA SER A 91 -1.81 10.24 2.67
C SER A 91 -0.30 10.28 2.94
N GLY A 92 0.34 9.13 3.18
CA GLY A 92 1.76 9.00 3.47
C GLY A 92 2.57 8.68 2.22
N ASN A 93 2.31 7.50 1.65
CA ASN A 93 3.00 6.92 0.51
C ASN A 93 4.53 6.94 0.72
N ASP A 94 4.96 6.40 1.88
CA ASP A 94 6.33 6.54 2.33
C ASP A 94 7.31 5.72 1.49
N PHE A 95 6.88 4.61 0.91
CA PHE A 95 7.71 3.77 0.07
C PHE A 95 8.26 4.52 -1.16
N ILE A 96 7.42 5.27 -1.85
CA ILE A 96 7.87 5.97 -3.06
C ILE A 96 8.86 7.11 -2.80
N LYS A 97 8.99 7.56 -1.54
CA LYS A 97 9.93 8.63 -1.14
C LYS A 97 11.40 8.19 -1.11
N ILE A 98 11.65 6.87 -1.14
CA ILE A 98 13.02 6.35 -1.23
C ILE A 98 13.63 6.53 -2.63
N PHE A 99 12.79 6.73 -3.64
CA PHE A 99 13.23 6.95 -5.01
C PHE A 99 13.55 8.43 -5.26
N SER A 100 14.55 8.69 -6.06
CA SER A 100 14.97 10.06 -6.41
C SER A 100 13.92 10.85 -7.18
N ASP A 101 13.09 10.15 -7.97
CA ASP A 101 11.90 10.71 -8.62
C ASP A 101 10.70 9.80 -8.36
N ALA A 102 9.71 10.33 -7.65
CA ALA A 102 8.47 9.63 -7.36
C ALA A 102 7.35 9.86 -8.38
N LYS A 103 7.55 10.77 -9.35
CA LYS A 103 6.51 11.13 -10.33
C LYS A 103 6.00 9.95 -11.16
N PRO A 104 6.87 9.02 -11.63
CA PRO A 104 6.41 7.87 -12.41
C PRO A 104 5.37 7.01 -11.70
N PHE A 105 5.37 6.97 -10.36
CA PHE A 105 4.40 6.18 -9.60
C PHE A 105 2.95 6.71 -9.69
N PHE A 106 2.76 7.96 -10.14
CA PHE A 106 1.43 8.56 -10.32
C PHE A 106 0.92 8.48 -11.77
N ASP A 107 1.66 7.83 -12.65
CA ASP A 107 1.27 7.60 -14.04
C ASP A 107 1.40 6.12 -14.37
N LEU A 108 0.29 5.50 -14.75
CA LEU A 108 0.26 4.07 -15.00
C LEU A 108 1.02 3.70 -16.30
N ALA A 109 1.02 4.57 -17.30
CA ALA A 109 1.62 4.26 -18.59
C ALA A 109 3.13 3.98 -18.52
N PRO A 110 3.98 4.79 -17.87
CA PRO A 110 5.39 4.44 -17.67
C PRO A 110 5.59 3.21 -16.79
N LEU A 111 4.77 3.02 -15.76
CA LEU A 111 4.86 1.85 -14.87
C LEU A 111 4.59 0.53 -15.59
N MET A 112 3.79 0.54 -16.67
CA MET A 112 3.47 -0.65 -17.45
C MET A 112 4.40 -0.84 -18.66
N ASN A 113 4.77 0.24 -19.34
CA ASN A 113 5.48 0.13 -20.62
C ASN A 113 6.99 -0.07 -20.46
N ASN A 114 7.57 0.37 -19.35
CA ASN A 114 9.00 0.24 -19.10
C ASN A 114 9.27 0.06 -17.60
N PRO A 115 8.80 -1.06 -17.01
CA PRO A 115 9.03 -1.33 -15.60
C PRO A 115 10.52 -1.58 -15.34
N GLU A 116 11.11 -0.80 -14.45
CA GLU A 116 12.40 -1.12 -13.86
C GLU A 116 12.15 -1.92 -12.58
N GLU A 117 12.59 -3.17 -12.56
CA GLU A 117 12.45 -4.04 -11.40
C GLU A 117 13.67 -3.92 -10.48
N THR A 118 13.40 -3.79 -9.18
CA THR A 118 14.42 -3.75 -8.14
C THR A 118 14.00 -4.63 -6.97
N GLU A 119 14.94 -5.39 -6.43
CA GLU A 119 14.71 -6.21 -5.25
C GLU A 119 14.86 -5.36 -3.97
N PHE A 120 13.97 -5.60 -3.01
CA PHE A 120 14.01 -4.97 -1.70
C PHE A 120 14.00 -6.02 -0.59
N ASP A 121 14.82 -5.80 0.41
CA ASP A 121 14.76 -6.56 1.65
C ASP A 121 13.49 -6.23 2.44
N LEU A 122 12.90 -7.24 3.06
CA LEU A 122 11.75 -7.11 3.93
C LEU A 122 12.14 -7.36 5.39
N ILE A 123 11.55 -6.58 6.30
CA ILE A 123 11.70 -6.77 7.74
C ILE A 123 10.68 -7.81 8.19
N TRP A 124 11.12 -9.00 8.59
CA TRP A 124 10.22 -9.99 9.15
C TRP A 124 10.07 -9.82 10.66
N CYS A 125 8.82 -9.71 11.13
CA CYS A 125 8.50 -9.57 12.55
C CYS A 125 7.22 -10.34 12.89
N ASN A 126 7.34 -11.37 13.72
CA ASN A 126 6.21 -12.18 14.20
C ASN A 126 5.24 -12.66 13.11
N GLY A 127 5.76 -13.10 11.97
CA GLY A 127 4.93 -13.63 10.87
C GLY A 127 4.38 -12.59 9.92
N ILE A 128 4.75 -11.31 10.07
CA ILE A 128 4.35 -10.20 9.22
C ILE A 128 5.61 -9.56 8.62
N TYR A 129 5.55 -9.20 7.36
CA TYR A 129 6.60 -8.45 6.68
C TYR A 129 6.30 -6.95 6.70
N GLY A 130 7.33 -6.16 7.03
CA GLY A 130 7.34 -4.71 6.86
C GLY A 130 8.26 -4.32 5.70
N LEU A 131 7.84 -3.37 4.88
CA LEU A 131 8.63 -2.94 3.71
C LEU A 131 9.57 -1.78 4.06
N ASN A 132 9.09 -0.76 4.79
CA ASN A 132 9.88 0.45 5.08
C ASN A 132 10.48 0.45 6.48
N THR A 133 9.60 0.37 7.48
CA THR A 133 9.98 0.50 8.90
C THR A 133 9.17 -0.45 9.77
N CYS A 134 9.80 -0.89 10.87
CA CYS A 134 9.12 -1.60 11.94
C CYS A 134 9.39 -0.84 13.25
N SER A 135 8.35 -0.30 13.85
CA SER A 135 8.45 0.48 15.10
C SER A 135 8.02 -0.34 16.29
N ILE A 136 8.72 -0.18 17.42
CA ILE A 136 8.39 -0.78 18.72
C ILE A 136 8.42 0.28 19.83
N GLY A 137 7.72 0.01 20.93
CA GLY A 137 7.72 0.89 22.10
C GLY A 137 6.86 2.14 21.91
N LEU A 138 7.39 3.31 22.29
CA LEU A 138 6.65 4.58 22.31
C LEU A 138 6.16 4.98 20.92
N ASP A 139 7.00 4.87 19.91
CA ASP A 139 6.67 5.25 18.52
C ASP A 139 5.52 4.40 17.98
N ALA A 140 5.57 3.08 18.16
CA ALA A 140 4.48 2.18 17.77
C ALA A 140 3.16 2.53 18.48
N ARG A 141 3.21 2.89 19.76
CA ARG A 141 2.03 3.31 20.54
C ARG A 141 1.45 4.63 20.02
N ILE A 142 2.31 5.58 19.68
CA ILE A 142 1.90 6.86 19.07
C ILE A 142 1.21 6.58 17.73
N ALA A 143 1.82 5.78 16.86
CA ALA A 143 1.28 5.44 15.55
C ALA A 143 -0.08 4.74 15.65
N ALA A 144 -0.23 3.77 16.54
CA ALA A 144 -1.50 3.08 16.81
C ALA A 144 -2.58 4.04 17.34
N GLY A 145 -2.19 5.00 18.19
CA GLY A 145 -3.09 6.01 18.74
C GLY A 145 -3.63 7.00 17.70
N VAL A 146 -2.86 7.30 16.63
CA VAL A 146 -3.26 8.25 15.57
C VAL A 146 -4.59 7.87 14.92
N ALA A 147 -4.85 6.57 14.70
CA ALA A 147 -6.10 6.10 14.10
C ALA A 147 -7.34 6.50 14.91
N LYS A 148 -7.21 6.54 16.24
CA LYS A 148 -8.27 6.97 17.17
C LYS A 148 -8.59 8.46 17.01
N TYR A 149 -7.53 9.28 16.88
CA TYR A 149 -7.69 10.74 16.81
C TYR A 149 -8.09 11.24 15.43
N LYS A 150 -7.73 10.53 14.35
CA LYS A 150 -8.19 10.83 12.98
C LYS A 150 -9.72 10.80 12.82
N ARG A 151 -10.43 10.11 13.72
CA ARG A 151 -11.91 10.02 13.72
C ARG A 151 -12.59 11.19 14.43
N LEU A 152 -11.85 12.06 15.11
CA LEU A 152 -12.41 13.20 15.82
C LEU A 152 -12.69 14.34 14.84
N PRO A 153 -13.89 14.98 14.91
CA PRO A 153 -14.15 16.19 14.16
C PRO A 153 -13.15 17.28 14.58
N LEU A 154 -12.69 18.08 13.64
CA LEU A 154 -11.72 19.17 13.83
C LEU A 154 -10.24 18.73 14.00
N VAL A 155 -9.94 17.44 14.04
CA VAL A 155 -8.56 16.95 14.09
C VAL A 155 -8.12 16.48 12.71
N ALA A 156 -7.36 17.32 12.00
CA ALA A 156 -6.86 17.00 10.66
C ALA A 156 -5.32 16.83 10.64
N GLY A 157 -4.84 15.93 9.81
CA GLY A 157 -3.41 15.81 9.50
C GLY A 157 -2.53 15.59 10.73
N SER A 158 -1.59 16.50 10.96
CA SER A 158 -0.62 16.44 12.05
C SER A 158 -1.24 16.52 13.46
N GLY A 159 -2.44 17.06 13.59
CA GLY A 159 -3.12 17.19 14.90
C GLY A 159 -3.37 15.85 15.59
N ALA A 160 -3.75 14.83 14.84
CA ALA A 160 -3.96 13.49 15.39
C ALA A 160 -2.65 12.88 15.92
N TYR A 161 -1.54 13.15 15.25
CA TYR A 161 -0.22 12.69 15.67
C TYR A 161 0.22 13.39 16.96
N ILE A 162 0.05 14.72 17.04
CA ILE A 162 0.37 15.50 18.24
C ILE A 162 -0.44 15.03 19.44
N LEU A 163 -1.76 14.85 19.28
CA LEU A 163 -2.61 14.35 20.38
C LEU A 163 -2.20 12.95 20.84
N SER A 164 -1.90 12.06 19.89
CA SER A 164 -1.42 10.72 20.24
C SER A 164 -0.08 10.77 20.96
N THR A 165 0.84 11.64 20.54
CA THR A 165 2.13 11.84 21.17
C THR A 165 1.96 12.32 22.62
N LEU A 166 1.19 13.39 22.83
CA LEU A 166 0.93 13.94 24.17
C LEU A 166 0.34 12.88 25.10
N GLN A 167 -0.68 12.14 24.64
CA GLN A 167 -1.26 11.07 25.45
C GLN A 167 -0.24 10.01 25.85
N ASN A 168 0.61 9.57 24.92
CA ASN A 168 1.53 8.46 25.14
C ASN A 168 2.79 8.84 25.92
N VAL A 169 3.23 10.10 25.83
CA VAL A 169 4.37 10.61 26.63
C VAL A 169 4.03 10.70 28.11
N PHE A 170 2.79 11.05 28.46
CA PHE A 170 2.34 11.15 29.85
C PHE A 170 1.80 9.83 30.44
N GLN A 171 1.63 8.79 29.63
CA GLN A 171 1.31 7.44 30.14
C GLN A 171 2.61 6.73 30.53
N LYS A 172 2.69 6.22 31.75
CA LYS A 172 3.81 5.34 32.15
C LYS A 172 3.92 4.18 31.18
N LEU A 173 5.13 3.96 30.69
CA LEU A 173 5.51 2.78 29.92
C LEU A 173 5.29 1.50 30.71
#